data_4cc6dbc9a319e304bde71eb19f000c00
#
_entry.id   4cc6dbc9a319e304bde71eb19f000c00
#
_cell.length_a   1.000
_cell.length_b   1.000
_cell.length_c   1.000
_cell.angle_alpha   90.00
_cell.angle_beta   90.00
_cell.angle_gamma   90.00
#
_symmetry.space_group_name_H-M   'P 1'
#
loop_
_entity.id
_entity.type
_entity.pdbx_description
1 polymer ?
#
loop_
_entity_poly.entity_id
_entity_poly.type
_entity_poly.pdbx_seq_one_letter_code
_entity_poly.pdbx_strand_id
1 'polypeptide(L)'
;MGVLGEQVENASVDADGYIGRIPVRNLWLLMLYASDLFRTRGIGNVGLEDNPDDLPDLVAEILAHAVEVRQRRRLSLGYRSRDAVLNRVRGRIDVLNTERHRLLDRGLVACRFDEFTIDTPRNRFVRAALETISRIVRRKDVAHRCRSLANGMKAMGVSGNAPTRAQMSTDRFGRNDADDRFMVTAAKLAFDLALPTEAAGMKVLTLPDRDVTWVRRLFEKAVGGFYDVVLQPQGWRVRCGGML
;
A
#
# COMPACT_ATOMS: atom_id res chain seq x y z
N MET A 1 6.77 -46.62 29.27
CA MET A 1 5.78 -45.72 28.66
C MET A 1 6.45 -44.35 28.51
N GLY A 2 7.08 -44.15 27.38
CA GLY A 2 7.81 -42.93 27.07
C GLY A 2 6.94 -42.02 26.21
N VAL A 3 6.76 -40.80 26.70
CA VAL A 3 6.07 -39.73 25.98
C VAL A 3 7.11 -39.12 25.03
N LEU A 4 6.93 -39.33 23.74
CA LEU A 4 7.64 -38.64 22.68
C LEU A 4 7.17 -37.18 22.68
N GLY A 5 8.00 -36.28 23.20
CA GLY A 5 7.86 -34.85 23.04
C GLY A 5 8.18 -34.50 21.60
N GLU A 6 7.17 -34.14 20.84
CA GLU A 6 7.25 -33.54 19.51
C GLU A 6 7.87 -32.16 19.68
N GLN A 7 9.17 -32.05 19.34
CA GLN A 7 9.83 -30.75 19.24
C GLN A 7 9.24 -30.01 18.04
N VAL A 8 8.39 -29.04 18.33
CA VAL A 8 8.01 -28.02 17.35
C VAL A 8 9.27 -27.20 17.05
N GLU A 9 9.86 -27.49 15.93
CA GLU A 9 11.01 -26.80 15.38
C GLU A 9 10.59 -25.36 15.11
N ASN A 10 11.05 -24.45 15.99
CA ASN A 10 10.91 -23.01 15.80
C ASN A 10 11.71 -22.65 14.55
N ALA A 11 11.05 -22.44 13.43
CA ALA A 11 11.63 -21.88 12.24
C ALA A 11 12.07 -20.43 12.54
N SER A 12 13.30 -20.28 13.00
CA SER A 12 14.02 -19.02 12.98
C SER A 12 14.22 -18.64 11.52
N VAL A 13 13.68 -17.49 11.11
CA VAL A 13 13.87 -16.99 9.76
C VAL A 13 15.26 -16.38 9.68
N ASP A 14 16.16 -17.11 9.07
CA ASP A 14 17.46 -16.60 8.63
C ASP A 14 17.28 -15.60 7.49
N ALA A 15 18.28 -14.74 7.27
CA ALA A 15 18.27 -13.70 6.24
C ALA A 15 18.04 -14.22 4.80
N ASP A 16 18.11 -15.53 4.59
CA ASP A 16 17.70 -16.24 3.36
C ASP A 16 16.25 -16.72 3.39
N GLY A 17 15.38 -15.98 4.06
CA GLY A 17 13.99 -16.24 4.38
C GLY A 17 13.24 -17.16 3.41
N TYR A 18 12.63 -18.22 3.99
CA TYR A 18 11.72 -19.11 3.28
C TYR A 18 10.31 -18.98 3.85
N ILE A 19 9.32 -19.06 2.99
CA ILE A 19 7.92 -19.31 3.38
C ILE A 19 7.58 -20.73 2.94
N GLY A 20 7.53 -21.65 3.89
CA GLY A 20 7.47 -23.08 3.59
C GLY A 20 8.71 -23.54 2.83
N ARG A 21 8.56 -23.92 1.55
CA ARG A 21 9.67 -24.35 0.67
C ARG A 21 10.07 -23.28 -0.36
N ILE A 22 9.48 -22.09 -0.32
CA ILE A 22 9.65 -21.05 -1.33
C ILE A 22 10.53 -19.95 -0.75
N PRO A 23 11.70 -19.65 -1.37
CA PRO A 23 12.51 -18.50 -0.98
C PRO A 23 11.70 -17.19 -1.09
N VAL A 24 11.84 -16.32 -0.09
CA VAL A 24 11.14 -15.00 -0.07
C VAL A 24 11.44 -14.18 -1.32
N ARG A 25 12.68 -14.23 -1.81
CA ARG A 25 13.10 -13.56 -3.06
C ARG A 25 12.29 -13.99 -4.28
N ASN A 26 11.92 -15.28 -4.36
CA ASN A 26 11.10 -15.77 -5.48
C ASN A 26 9.64 -15.27 -5.36
N LEU A 27 9.13 -15.12 -4.14
CA LEU A 27 7.82 -14.50 -3.90
C LEU A 27 7.84 -13.02 -4.29
N TRP A 28 8.91 -12.29 -4.01
CA TRP A 28 9.07 -10.91 -4.44
C TRP A 28 9.00 -10.75 -5.96
N LEU A 29 9.70 -11.62 -6.71
CA LEU A 29 9.61 -11.62 -8.18
C LEU A 29 8.18 -11.89 -8.67
N LEU A 30 7.50 -12.88 -8.09
CA LEU A 30 6.10 -13.15 -8.41
C LEU A 30 5.20 -11.95 -8.10
N MET A 31 5.41 -11.27 -6.97
CA MET A 31 4.66 -10.07 -6.61
C MET A 31 4.90 -8.93 -7.59
N LEU A 32 6.16 -8.74 -8.05
CA LEU A 32 6.49 -7.76 -9.07
C LEU A 32 5.74 -8.04 -10.37
N TYR A 33 5.85 -9.25 -10.90
CA TYR A 33 5.18 -9.65 -12.16
C TYR A 33 3.66 -9.61 -12.06
N ALA A 34 3.10 -9.90 -10.88
CA ALA A 34 1.67 -9.79 -10.61
C ALA A 34 1.20 -8.34 -10.44
N SER A 35 2.11 -7.37 -10.31
CA SER A 35 1.77 -5.98 -10.01
C SER A 35 1.40 -5.19 -11.27
N ASP A 36 0.53 -4.19 -11.09
CA ASP A 36 0.23 -3.23 -12.15
C ASP A 36 1.43 -2.31 -12.44
N LEU A 37 2.38 -2.21 -11.51
CA LEU A 37 3.61 -1.44 -11.68
C LEU A 37 4.48 -2.02 -12.81
N PHE A 38 4.62 -3.34 -12.84
CA PHE A 38 5.36 -4.04 -13.88
C PHE A 38 4.77 -3.80 -15.28
N ARG A 39 3.43 -3.82 -15.37
CA ARG A 39 2.71 -3.60 -16.64
C ARG A 39 2.80 -2.17 -17.16
N THR A 40 2.84 -1.17 -16.26
CA THR A 40 2.75 0.25 -16.65
C THR A 40 4.07 0.86 -17.08
N ARG A 41 5.22 0.36 -16.61
CA ARG A 41 6.53 0.99 -16.86
C ARG A 41 7.59 0.09 -17.45
N GLY A 42 7.28 -1.15 -17.82
CA GLY A 42 8.24 -2.03 -18.47
C GLY A 42 9.51 -2.26 -17.64
N ILE A 43 9.38 -2.36 -16.31
CA ILE A 43 10.50 -2.60 -15.38
C ILE A 43 11.21 -3.93 -15.69
N GLY A 44 10.67 -4.71 -16.62
CA GLY A 44 11.14 -6.04 -17.00
C GLY A 44 12.54 -6.13 -17.63
N ASN A 45 13.23 -5.01 -17.91
CA ASN A 45 14.55 -5.05 -18.56
C ASN A 45 15.73 -4.81 -17.60
N VAL A 46 15.53 -4.84 -16.29
CA VAL A 46 16.55 -4.45 -15.31
C VAL A 46 17.17 -5.68 -14.64
N GLY A 47 17.54 -6.76 -15.29
CA GLY A 47 18.35 -7.82 -14.68
C GLY A 47 17.95 -8.28 -13.26
N LEU A 48 16.66 -8.04 -12.87
CA LEU A 48 16.13 -8.32 -11.53
C LEU A 48 16.04 -9.82 -11.24
N GLU A 49 16.05 -10.62 -12.29
CA GLU A 49 16.06 -12.08 -12.20
C GLU A 49 17.39 -12.56 -11.66
N ASP A 50 18.48 -11.82 -11.93
CA ASP A 50 19.83 -12.15 -11.47
C ASP A 50 20.05 -11.74 -10.00
N ASN A 51 19.38 -10.65 -9.55
CA ASN A 51 19.48 -10.13 -8.17
C ASN A 51 18.10 -9.79 -7.59
N PRO A 52 17.27 -10.79 -7.24
CA PRO A 52 15.95 -10.55 -6.65
C PRO A 52 15.99 -9.82 -5.29
N ASP A 53 17.13 -9.89 -4.62
CA ASP A 53 17.37 -9.27 -3.31
C ASP A 53 17.39 -7.73 -3.37
N ASP A 54 17.63 -7.17 -4.55
CA ASP A 54 17.64 -5.72 -4.78
C ASP A 54 16.21 -5.17 -5.10
N LEU A 55 15.22 -6.06 -5.19
CA LEU A 55 13.86 -5.67 -5.53
C LEU A 55 13.22 -4.70 -4.51
N PRO A 56 13.36 -4.90 -3.19
CA PRO A 56 12.86 -3.92 -2.21
C PRO A 56 13.49 -2.53 -2.39
N ASP A 57 14.80 -2.46 -2.68
CA ASP A 57 15.51 -1.20 -2.92
C ASP A 57 14.97 -0.50 -4.17
N LEU A 58 14.77 -1.22 -5.26
CA LEU A 58 14.20 -0.68 -6.49
C LEU A 58 12.78 -0.15 -6.30
N VAL A 59 11.92 -0.93 -5.63
CA VAL A 59 10.53 -0.52 -5.38
C VAL A 59 10.48 0.70 -4.46
N ALA A 60 11.36 0.77 -3.46
CA ALA A 60 11.49 1.92 -2.59
C ALA A 60 11.95 3.18 -3.35
N GLU A 61 12.91 3.05 -4.27
CA GLU A 61 13.35 4.16 -5.13
C GLU A 61 12.21 4.66 -6.03
N ILE A 62 11.46 3.75 -6.65
CA ILE A 62 10.31 4.09 -7.50
C ILE A 62 9.23 4.81 -6.68
N LEU A 63 8.90 4.27 -5.50
CA LEU A 63 7.92 4.89 -4.61
C LEU A 63 8.39 6.27 -4.14
N ALA A 64 9.63 6.38 -3.68
CA ALA A 64 10.20 7.65 -3.24
C ALA A 64 10.18 8.70 -4.36
N HIS A 65 10.59 8.33 -5.56
CA HIS A 65 10.55 9.22 -6.73
C HIS A 65 9.12 9.66 -7.08
N ALA A 66 8.17 8.72 -7.07
CA ALA A 66 6.76 9.03 -7.34
C ALA A 66 6.19 10.03 -6.32
N VAL A 67 6.52 9.85 -5.05
CA VAL A 67 6.10 10.75 -3.97
C VAL A 67 6.72 12.13 -4.12
N GLU A 68 8.02 12.23 -4.43
CA GLU A 68 8.70 13.51 -4.67
C GLU A 68 8.10 14.29 -5.84
N VAL A 69 7.86 13.61 -6.97
CA VAL A 69 7.19 14.22 -8.13
C VAL A 69 5.82 14.76 -7.73
N ARG A 70 5.08 13.98 -6.94
CA ARG A 70 3.75 14.39 -6.50
C ARG A 70 3.78 15.53 -5.49
N GLN A 71 4.73 15.53 -4.55
CA GLN A 71 4.91 16.61 -3.58
C GLN A 71 5.25 17.95 -4.25
N ARG A 72 6.08 17.95 -5.30
CA ARG A 72 6.38 19.18 -6.09
C ARG A 72 5.12 19.78 -6.74
N ARG A 73 4.13 18.94 -7.09
CA ARG A 73 2.84 19.34 -7.66
C ARG A 73 1.73 19.50 -6.62
N ARG A 74 2.06 19.38 -5.34
CA ARG A 74 1.18 19.25 -4.17
C ARG A 74 0.42 17.93 -4.16
N LEU A 75 0.36 17.30 -2.99
CA LEU A 75 -0.44 16.09 -2.79
C LEU A 75 -1.92 16.37 -3.07
N SER A 76 -2.63 15.36 -3.54
CA SER A 76 -4.06 15.47 -3.79
C SER A 76 -4.82 15.74 -2.51
N LEU A 77 -5.78 16.65 -2.62
CA LEU A 77 -6.74 16.94 -1.57
C LEU A 77 -7.99 16.09 -1.77
N GLY A 78 -8.63 15.72 -0.68
CA GLY A 78 -9.95 15.12 -0.66
C GLY A 78 -10.90 15.96 0.17
N TYR A 79 -12.12 15.45 0.30
CA TYR A 79 -13.13 16.03 1.16
C TYR A 79 -13.28 15.18 2.41
N ARG A 80 -13.40 15.86 3.57
CA ARG A 80 -13.76 15.23 4.83
C ARG A 80 -14.94 15.97 5.42
N SER A 81 -16.00 15.22 5.71
CA SER A 81 -17.16 15.78 6.41
C SER A 81 -16.76 16.09 7.85
N ARG A 82 -17.11 17.29 8.29
CA ARG A 82 -16.85 17.81 9.63
C ARG A 82 -18.12 18.33 10.26
N ASP A 83 -18.32 17.92 11.52
CA ASP A 83 -19.35 18.50 12.38
C ASP A 83 -18.69 19.55 13.28
N ALA A 84 -19.25 20.76 13.30
CA ALA A 84 -18.76 21.85 14.15
C ALA A 84 -19.89 22.77 14.60
N VAL A 85 -19.73 23.34 15.79
CA VAL A 85 -20.61 24.41 16.29
C VAL A 85 -19.98 25.74 15.93
N LEU A 86 -20.72 26.57 15.17
CA LEU A 86 -20.22 27.80 14.57
C LEU A 86 -21.18 28.97 14.89
N ASN A 87 -20.67 30.18 14.81
CA ASN A 87 -21.47 31.42 14.91
C ASN A 87 -22.11 31.85 13.58
N ARG A 88 -21.89 31.07 12.53
CA ARG A 88 -22.50 31.28 11.20
C ARG A 88 -22.80 29.93 10.56
N VAL A 89 -23.80 29.90 9.72
CA VAL A 89 -24.18 28.71 8.96
C VAL A 89 -23.07 28.37 7.94
N ARG A 90 -22.62 27.09 7.95
CA ARG A 90 -21.74 26.54 6.95
C ARG A 90 -22.19 25.13 6.58
N GLY A 91 -22.47 24.91 5.30
CA GLY A 91 -22.97 23.62 4.84
C GLY A 91 -24.40 23.34 5.34
N ARG A 92 -24.64 22.14 5.83
CA ARG A 92 -25.96 21.70 6.31
C ARG A 92 -26.07 21.92 7.82
N ILE A 93 -27.18 22.52 8.25
CA ILE A 93 -27.48 22.68 9.69
C ILE A 93 -27.92 21.32 10.25
N ASP A 94 -27.33 20.95 11.39
CA ASP A 94 -27.81 19.88 12.25
C ASP A 94 -28.81 20.45 13.24
N VAL A 95 -30.10 20.47 12.83
CA VAL A 95 -31.19 21.06 13.60
C VAL A 95 -31.33 20.37 14.94
N LEU A 96 -31.30 19.04 14.98
CA LEU A 96 -31.45 18.27 16.21
C LEU A 96 -30.39 18.62 17.25
N ASN A 97 -29.14 18.68 16.81
CA ASN A 97 -28.03 19.03 17.71
C ASN A 97 -28.09 20.49 18.14
N THR A 98 -28.51 21.38 17.24
CA THR A 98 -28.70 22.81 17.53
C THR A 98 -29.76 23.05 18.59
N GLU A 99 -30.93 22.41 18.48
CA GLU A 99 -32.03 22.53 19.44
C GLU A 99 -31.72 21.83 20.76
N ARG A 100 -31.21 20.58 20.72
CA ARG A 100 -30.89 19.81 21.91
C ARG A 100 -29.96 20.55 22.87
N HIS A 101 -29.00 21.31 22.31
CA HIS A 101 -28.01 22.07 23.09
C HIS A 101 -28.35 23.55 23.21
N ARG A 102 -29.56 23.99 22.78
CA ARG A 102 -29.99 25.39 22.79
C ARG A 102 -28.92 26.35 22.26
N LEU A 103 -28.34 25.97 21.12
CA LEU A 103 -27.20 26.71 20.57
C LEU A 103 -27.60 28.07 20.06
N LEU A 104 -28.84 28.21 19.55
CA LEU A 104 -29.38 29.50 19.04
C LEU A 104 -29.45 30.57 20.12
N ASP A 105 -29.74 30.20 21.36
CA ASP A 105 -29.77 31.14 22.49
C ASP A 105 -28.39 31.79 22.76
N ARG A 106 -27.34 31.13 22.24
CA ARG A 106 -25.95 31.56 22.34
C ARG A 106 -25.41 32.15 21.03
N GLY A 107 -26.26 32.35 20.03
CA GLY A 107 -25.83 32.78 18.70
C GLY A 107 -24.99 31.76 17.92
N LEU A 108 -25.16 30.45 18.24
CA LEU A 108 -24.40 29.36 17.67
C LEU A 108 -25.33 28.41 16.91
N VAL A 109 -24.78 27.67 15.96
CA VAL A 109 -25.48 26.65 15.19
C VAL A 109 -24.55 25.45 14.93
N ALA A 110 -25.10 24.25 15.10
CA ALA A 110 -24.38 23.04 14.72
C ALA A 110 -24.47 22.83 13.21
N CYS A 111 -23.35 22.67 12.56
CA CYS A 111 -23.25 22.52 11.11
C CYS A 111 -22.45 21.30 10.74
N ARG A 112 -22.87 20.63 9.64
CA ARG A 112 -22.10 19.61 8.94
C ARG A 112 -21.69 20.14 7.58
N PHE A 113 -20.40 20.14 7.30
CA PHE A 113 -19.84 20.62 6.04
C PHE A 113 -18.61 19.83 5.63
N ASP A 114 -18.32 19.85 4.34
CA ASP A 114 -17.10 19.23 3.82
C ASP A 114 -15.98 20.27 3.81
N GLU A 115 -14.81 19.84 4.28
CA GLU A 115 -13.56 20.60 4.22
C GLU A 115 -12.52 19.85 3.40
N PHE A 116 -11.67 20.62 2.73
CA PHE A 116 -10.52 20.04 2.05
C PHE A 116 -9.52 19.49 3.06
N THR A 117 -9.02 18.30 2.79
CA THR A 117 -8.02 17.66 3.62
C THR A 117 -6.96 16.99 2.75
N ILE A 118 -5.71 17.10 3.19
CA ILE A 118 -4.60 16.33 2.64
C ILE A 118 -4.56 14.90 3.23
N ASP A 119 -5.23 14.69 4.36
CA ASP A 119 -5.31 13.41 5.07
C ASP A 119 -6.30 12.46 4.40
N THR A 120 -6.05 12.18 3.12
CA THR A 120 -6.85 11.26 2.30
C THR A 120 -6.43 9.81 2.52
N PRO A 121 -7.30 8.82 2.25
CA PRO A 121 -6.93 7.40 2.31
C PRO A 121 -5.68 7.10 1.47
N ARG A 122 -5.58 7.63 0.23
CA ARG A 122 -4.43 7.40 -0.65
C ARG A 122 -3.12 7.96 -0.08
N ASN A 123 -3.15 9.17 0.47
CA ASN A 123 -1.95 9.79 1.05
C ASN A 123 -1.50 9.06 2.33
N ARG A 124 -2.44 8.62 3.17
CA ARG A 124 -2.14 7.78 4.34
C ARG A 124 -1.55 6.44 3.94
N PHE A 125 -2.11 5.81 2.91
CA PHE A 125 -1.61 4.54 2.38
C PHE A 125 -0.17 4.66 1.90
N VAL A 126 0.13 5.68 1.11
CA VAL A 126 1.48 5.95 0.59
C VAL A 126 2.47 6.25 1.72
N ARG A 127 2.07 7.08 2.70
CA ARG A 127 2.92 7.37 3.85
C ARG A 127 3.26 6.09 4.63
N ALA A 128 2.26 5.28 4.94
CA ALA A 128 2.47 4.02 5.64
C ALA A 128 3.36 3.04 4.83
N ALA A 129 3.21 3.01 3.50
CA ALA A 129 4.07 2.21 2.63
C ALA A 129 5.54 2.65 2.66
N LEU A 130 5.80 3.97 2.66
CA LEU A 130 7.16 4.51 2.82
C LEU A 130 7.80 4.09 4.16
N GLU A 131 7.02 4.17 5.25
CA GLU A 131 7.49 3.73 6.57
C GLU A 131 7.77 2.23 6.60
N THR A 132 6.91 1.42 5.98
CA THR A 132 7.05 -0.04 5.94
C THR A 132 8.23 -0.47 5.08
N ILE A 133 8.33 0.00 3.83
CA ILE A 133 9.41 -0.39 2.92
C ILE A 133 10.79 0.02 3.46
N SER A 134 10.87 1.16 4.17
CA SER A 134 12.13 1.65 4.75
C SER A 134 12.77 0.73 5.77
N ARG A 135 12.04 -0.29 6.25
CA ARG A 135 12.54 -1.28 7.23
C ARG A 135 13.19 -2.49 6.57
N ILE A 136 12.79 -2.81 5.33
CA ILE A 136 13.27 -4.00 4.59
C ILE A 136 14.31 -3.67 3.54
N VAL A 137 14.46 -2.40 3.21
CA VAL A 137 15.45 -1.88 2.26
C VAL A 137 16.87 -2.07 2.83
N ARG A 138 17.79 -2.61 2.03
CA ARG A 138 19.19 -2.82 2.41
C ARG A 138 20.03 -1.54 2.31
N ARG A 139 19.77 -0.72 1.29
CA ARG A 139 20.47 0.55 1.07
C ARG A 139 20.02 1.60 2.08
N LYS A 140 20.95 2.04 2.92
CA LYS A 140 20.69 3.00 4.01
C LYS A 140 20.25 4.37 3.50
N ASP A 141 20.77 4.82 2.35
CA ASP A 141 20.39 6.07 1.69
C ASP A 141 18.92 6.04 1.24
N VAL A 142 18.50 4.94 0.60
CA VAL A 142 17.11 4.74 0.17
C VAL A 142 16.17 4.65 1.36
N ALA A 143 16.55 3.89 2.39
CA ALA A 143 15.79 3.79 3.64
C ALA A 143 15.61 5.16 4.32
N HIS A 144 16.68 5.96 4.37
CA HIS A 144 16.64 7.33 4.92
C HIS A 144 15.72 8.24 4.09
N ARG A 145 15.82 8.18 2.76
CA ARG A 145 14.98 8.94 1.84
C ARG A 145 13.50 8.63 2.03
N CYS A 146 13.12 7.35 2.12
CA CYS A 146 11.74 6.93 2.39
C CYS A 146 11.22 7.48 3.74
N ARG A 147 12.02 7.37 4.81
CA ARG A 147 11.65 7.91 6.12
C ARG A 147 11.51 9.44 6.11
N SER A 148 12.40 10.13 5.42
CA SER A 148 12.33 11.59 5.27
C SER A 148 11.05 12.03 4.57
N LEU A 149 10.68 11.35 3.47
CA LEU A 149 9.44 11.62 2.74
C LEU A 149 8.20 11.33 3.60
N ALA A 150 8.17 10.23 4.34
CA ALA A 150 7.08 9.90 5.27
C ALA A 150 6.93 10.97 6.37
N ASN A 151 8.05 11.45 6.93
CA ASN A 151 8.06 12.54 7.91
C ASN A 151 7.60 13.87 7.29
N GLY A 152 7.99 14.16 6.05
CA GLY A 152 7.50 15.31 5.29
C GLY A 152 5.98 15.26 5.10
N MET A 153 5.42 14.10 4.74
CA MET A 153 3.97 13.91 4.65
C MET A 153 3.28 14.09 6.01
N LYS A 154 3.90 13.62 7.09
CA LYS A 154 3.42 13.85 8.47
C LYS A 154 3.36 15.33 8.80
N ALA A 155 4.42 16.06 8.50
CA ALA A 155 4.49 17.50 8.75
C ALA A 155 3.43 18.28 7.95
N MET A 156 3.05 17.81 6.77
CA MET A 156 1.95 18.35 5.97
C MET A 156 0.55 17.99 6.52
N GLY A 157 0.43 17.11 7.52
CA GLY A 157 -0.84 16.74 8.15
C GLY A 157 -1.43 15.40 7.68
N VAL A 158 -0.67 14.57 6.95
CA VAL A 158 -1.09 13.21 6.62
C VAL A 158 -0.91 12.33 7.86
N SER A 159 -1.97 11.66 8.33
CA SER A 159 -1.90 10.78 9.50
C SER A 159 -1.15 9.47 9.22
N GLY A 160 -0.59 8.85 10.28
CA GLY A 160 0.20 7.61 10.17
C GLY A 160 -0.61 6.32 10.10
N ASN A 161 -1.91 6.41 10.30
CA ASN A 161 -2.76 5.23 10.30
C ASN A 161 -3.01 4.75 8.86
N ALA A 162 -2.54 3.55 8.55
CA ALA A 162 -2.86 2.93 7.26
C ALA A 162 -4.39 2.83 7.10
N PRO A 163 -4.94 3.20 5.94
CA PRO A 163 -6.36 3.12 5.70
C PRO A 163 -6.82 1.66 5.61
N THR A 164 -8.05 1.39 6.01
CA THR A 164 -8.67 0.08 5.82
C THR A 164 -8.94 -0.19 4.33
N ARG A 165 -9.11 -1.48 3.98
CA ARG A 165 -9.48 -1.87 2.61
C ARG A 165 -10.78 -1.17 2.15
N ALA A 166 -11.76 -1.01 3.04
CA ALA A 166 -13.00 -0.31 2.74
C ALA A 166 -12.75 1.18 2.42
N GLN A 167 -11.91 1.86 3.18
CA GLN A 167 -11.55 3.24 2.91
C GLN A 167 -10.82 3.40 1.57
N MET A 168 -9.93 2.46 1.22
CA MET A 168 -9.24 2.48 -0.09
C MET A 168 -10.19 2.20 -1.25
N SER A 169 -11.22 1.35 -1.07
CA SER A 169 -12.17 1.03 -2.13
C SER A 169 -13.13 2.20 -2.46
N THR A 170 -13.33 3.12 -1.52
CA THR A 170 -14.13 4.34 -1.74
C THR A 170 -13.32 5.46 -2.42
N ASP A 171 -12.00 5.38 -2.41
CA ASP A 171 -11.13 6.37 -3.01
C ASP A 171 -11.04 6.15 -4.54
N ARG A 172 -11.75 6.96 -5.29
CA ARG A 172 -11.83 6.85 -6.76
C ARG A 172 -10.80 7.76 -7.42
N PHE A 173 -10.12 7.21 -8.42
CA PHE A 173 -9.20 7.97 -9.25
C PHE A 173 -9.94 8.61 -10.44
N GLY A 174 -9.78 9.92 -10.59
CA GLY A 174 -10.22 10.65 -11.77
C GLY A 174 -9.28 10.45 -12.98
N ARG A 175 -9.61 11.09 -14.09
CA ARG A 175 -8.79 11.04 -15.31
C ARG A 175 -7.41 11.70 -15.13
N ASN A 176 -7.33 12.70 -14.27
CA ASN A 176 -6.10 13.49 -14.03
C ASN A 176 -5.24 12.93 -12.88
N ASP A 177 -5.64 11.81 -12.28
CA ASP A 177 -4.97 11.21 -11.12
C ASP A 177 -3.92 10.13 -11.54
N ALA A 178 -3.34 10.25 -12.72
CA ALA A 178 -2.36 9.27 -13.23
C ALA A 178 -1.15 9.14 -12.28
N ASP A 179 -0.62 10.27 -11.81
CA ASP A 179 0.52 10.30 -10.87
C ASP A 179 0.14 9.67 -9.52
N ASP A 180 -1.07 9.96 -9.00
CA ASP A 180 -1.57 9.38 -7.77
C ASP A 180 -1.79 7.87 -7.90
N ARG A 181 -2.33 7.43 -9.05
CA ARG A 181 -2.52 6.00 -9.34
C ARG A 181 -1.19 5.28 -9.37
N PHE A 182 -0.19 5.85 -10.02
CA PHE A 182 1.15 5.29 -10.06
C PHE A 182 1.78 5.20 -8.66
N MET A 183 1.70 6.27 -7.88
CA MET A 183 2.19 6.35 -6.51
C MET A 183 1.52 5.30 -5.60
N VAL A 184 0.20 5.14 -5.69
CA VAL A 184 -0.55 4.14 -4.92
C VAL A 184 -0.23 2.72 -5.38
N THR A 185 0.00 2.50 -6.67
CA THR A 185 0.40 1.18 -7.20
C THR A 185 1.79 0.79 -6.69
N ALA A 186 2.75 1.72 -6.67
CA ALA A 186 4.07 1.49 -6.10
C ALA A 186 3.99 1.22 -4.58
N ALA A 187 3.15 1.98 -3.86
CA ALA A 187 2.90 1.79 -2.43
C ALA A 187 2.30 0.40 -2.13
N LYS A 188 1.39 -0.07 -2.97
CA LYS A 188 0.81 -1.41 -2.83
C LYS A 188 1.87 -2.49 -2.97
N LEU A 189 2.73 -2.41 -3.98
CA LEU A 189 3.83 -3.35 -4.15
C LEU A 189 4.80 -3.31 -2.96
N ALA A 190 5.10 -2.11 -2.43
CA ALA A 190 5.93 -1.96 -1.24
C ALA A 190 5.36 -2.69 -0.01
N PHE A 191 4.05 -2.65 0.21
CA PHE A 191 3.40 -3.44 1.25
C PHE A 191 3.45 -4.95 0.95
N ASP A 192 3.17 -5.35 -0.29
CA ASP A 192 3.19 -6.75 -0.69
C ASP A 192 4.59 -7.37 -0.45
N LEU A 193 5.66 -6.62 -0.74
CA LEU A 193 7.05 -7.06 -0.48
C LEU A 193 7.40 -7.14 1.01
N ALA A 194 6.77 -6.34 1.85
CA ALA A 194 7.02 -6.35 3.29
C ALA A 194 6.30 -7.51 4.02
N LEU A 195 5.19 -8.00 3.48
CA LEU A 195 4.41 -9.08 4.10
C LEU A 195 5.24 -10.34 4.44
N PRO A 196 6.10 -10.87 3.56
CA PRO A 196 6.90 -12.04 3.86
C PRO A 196 7.93 -11.81 4.96
N THR A 197 8.49 -10.60 5.05
CA THR A 197 9.50 -10.24 6.04
C THR A 197 8.90 -9.94 7.42
N GLU A 198 7.70 -9.39 7.47
CA GLU A 198 6.99 -9.17 8.74
C GLU A 198 6.46 -10.48 9.33
N ALA A 199 6.01 -11.42 8.50
CA ALA A 199 5.62 -12.77 8.93
C ALA A 199 6.81 -13.56 9.51
N ALA A 200 8.02 -13.22 9.08
CA ALA A 200 9.26 -13.81 9.56
C ALA A 200 9.73 -13.27 10.93
N GLY A 201 9.32 -12.05 11.30
CA GLY A 201 9.74 -11.40 12.56
C GLY A 201 8.67 -11.37 13.66
N MET A 202 7.41 -11.54 13.33
CA MET A 202 6.31 -11.67 14.29
C MET A 202 5.96 -13.15 14.43
N LYS A 203 6.00 -13.66 15.70
CA LYS A 203 5.43 -14.96 16.08
C LYS A 203 4.30 -15.35 15.14
N VAL A 204 4.56 -16.42 14.40
CA VAL A 204 3.64 -17.23 13.64
C VAL A 204 2.17 -16.97 14.02
N LEU A 205 1.54 -16.01 13.39
CA LEU A 205 0.15 -16.20 13.07
C LEU A 205 0.17 -17.29 11.99
N THR A 206 0.02 -18.52 12.44
CA THR A 206 -0.27 -19.67 11.60
C THR A 206 -1.20 -19.19 10.51
N LEU A 207 -0.69 -19.11 9.30
CA LEU A 207 -1.48 -18.94 8.08
C LEU A 207 -2.01 -20.35 7.75
N PRO A 208 -3.14 -20.80 8.35
CA PRO A 208 -3.67 -22.10 8.00
C PRO A 208 -4.25 -21.97 6.61
N ASP A 209 -3.94 -22.91 5.74
CA ASP A 209 -4.53 -23.16 4.41
C ASP A 209 -4.50 -22.02 3.37
N ARG A 210 -4.03 -20.82 3.70
CA ARG A 210 -3.91 -19.72 2.72
C ARG A 210 -2.71 -19.87 1.80
N ASP A 211 -1.69 -20.62 2.23
CA ASP A 211 -0.38 -20.56 1.59
C ASP A 211 -0.39 -21.12 0.17
N VAL A 212 -0.97 -22.29 -0.05
CA VAL A 212 -0.96 -22.92 -1.38
C VAL A 212 -1.90 -22.22 -2.35
N THR A 213 -3.12 -21.89 -1.90
CA THR A 213 -4.11 -21.20 -2.77
C THR A 213 -3.70 -19.76 -3.06
N TRP A 214 -3.11 -19.06 -2.09
CA TRP A 214 -2.60 -17.71 -2.29
C TRP A 214 -1.40 -17.69 -3.22
N VAL A 215 -0.42 -18.57 -3.02
CA VAL A 215 0.76 -18.70 -3.90
C VAL A 215 0.35 -19.09 -5.31
N ARG A 216 -0.61 -20.02 -5.46
CA ARG A 216 -1.13 -20.39 -6.78
C ARG A 216 -1.75 -19.20 -7.50
N ARG A 217 -2.61 -18.44 -6.84
CA ARG A 217 -3.22 -17.22 -7.41
C ARG A 217 -2.19 -16.14 -7.73
N LEU A 218 -1.17 -15.99 -6.87
CA LEU A 218 -0.07 -15.08 -7.12
C LEU A 218 0.71 -15.50 -8.37
N PHE A 219 1.03 -16.80 -8.49
CA PHE A 219 1.71 -17.36 -9.64
C PHE A 219 0.92 -17.19 -10.93
N GLU A 220 -0.36 -17.54 -10.95
CA GLU A 220 -1.25 -17.34 -12.12
C GLU A 220 -1.24 -15.87 -12.56
N LYS A 221 -1.34 -14.96 -11.61
CA LYS A 221 -1.34 -13.53 -11.88
C LYS A 221 0.03 -13.02 -12.37
N ALA A 222 1.11 -13.56 -11.82
CA ALA A 222 2.48 -13.23 -12.23
C ALA A 222 2.76 -13.71 -13.66
N VAL A 223 2.41 -14.96 -13.96
CA VAL A 223 2.53 -15.52 -15.32
C VAL A 223 1.73 -14.70 -16.33
N GLY A 224 0.48 -14.36 -16.00
CA GLY A 224 -0.35 -13.49 -16.84
C GLY A 224 0.28 -12.11 -17.05
N GLY A 225 0.82 -11.50 -16.00
CA GLY A 225 1.50 -10.19 -16.07
C GLY A 225 2.79 -10.23 -16.87
N PHE A 226 3.60 -11.27 -16.70
CA PHE A 226 4.82 -11.48 -17.47
C PHE A 226 4.54 -11.61 -18.97
N TYR A 227 3.62 -12.50 -19.35
CA TYR A 227 3.26 -12.67 -20.74
C TYR A 227 2.61 -11.43 -21.36
N ASP A 228 1.83 -10.67 -20.59
CA ASP A 228 1.24 -9.42 -21.05
C ASP A 228 2.33 -8.43 -21.47
N VAL A 229 3.38 -8.27 -20.66
CA VAL A 229 4.49 -7.35 -20.95
C VAL A 229 5.35 -7.85 -22.11
N VAL A 230 5.63 -9.15 -22.20
CA VAL A 230 6.52 -9.73 -23.24
C VAL A 230 5.81 -9.80 -24.60
N LEU A 231 4.53 -10.13 -24.62
CA LEU A 231 3.79 -10.40 -25.87
C LEU A 231 3.03 -9.18 -26.40
N GLN A 232 2.69 -8.20 -25.56
CA GLN A 232 1.98 -6.99 -25.99
C GLN A 232 2.75 -6.19 -27.06
N PRO A 233 4.09 -6.01 -26.97
CA PRO A 233 4.84 -5.36 -28.05
C PRO A 233 4.82 -6.12 -29.38
N GLN A 234 4.53 -7.41 -29.33
CA GLN A 234 4.40 -8.29 -30.52
C GLN A 234 2.96 -8.33 -31.07
N GLY A 235 2.06 -7.50 -30.51
CA GLY A 235 0.66 -7.43 -30.97
C GLY A 235 -0.27 -8.46 -30.34
N TRP A 236 0.20 -9.27 -29.40
CA TRP A 236 -0.63 -10.26 -28.70
C TRP A 236 -1.39 -9.64 -27.51
N ARG A 237 -2.56 -10.16 -27.23
CA ARG A 237 -3.33 -9.84 -26.01
C ARG A 237 -3.43 -11.06 -25.13
N VAL A 238 -2.87 -10.96 -23.92
CA VAL A 238 -2.98 -12.01 -22.91
C VAL A 238 -4.30 -11.86 -22.17
N ARG A 239 -5.10 -12.92 -22.13
CA ARG A 239 -6.29 -13.00 -21.27
C ARG A 239 -6.02 -14.05 -20.20
N CYS A 240 -5.99 -13.66 -18.94
CA CYS A 240 -6.03 -14.61 -17.86
C CYS A 240 -7.40 -15.30 -17.89
N GLY A 241 -7.40 -16.63 -18.04
CA GLY A 241 -8.63 -17.42 -18.03
C GLY A 241 -9.33 -17.23 -16.68
N GLY A 242 -10.59 -16.78 -16.71
CA GLY A 242 -11.44 -16.93 -15.55
C GLY A 242 -11.69 -18.42 -15.34
N MET A 243 -11.59 -18.91 -14.09
CA MET A 243 -12.12 -20.23 -13.79
C MET A 243 -13.58 -20.28 -14.23
N LEU A 244 -13.89 -21.30 -15.05
CA LEU A 244 -15.24 -21.76 -15.29
C LEU A 244 -15.84 -22.31 -14.01
#